data_9ff7c7ef0c49bd71590d0ac166f02fcc
#
_entry.id   9ff7c7ef0c49bd71590d0ac166f02fcc
#
_cell.length_a   1.000
_cell.length_b   1.000
_cell.length_c   1.000
_cell.angle_alpha   90.00
_cell.angle_beta   90.00
_cell.angle_gamma   90.00
#
_symmetry.space_group_name_H-M   'P 1'
#
loop_
_entity.id
_entity.type
_entity.pdbx_description
1 polymer ?
#
loop_
_entity_poly.entity_id
_entity_poly.type
_entity_poly.pdbx_seq_one_letter_code
_entity_poly.pdbx_strand_id
1 'polypeptide(L)'
;MKKKYLALLFALLMSLMSGQAAEVTPAKAAAVAKQIMAEKVEGFADEVKEVKAVGYEGQKSYYVVSFTKGGWALISADDTSAPLIGYNPEGTWVTEGQPENMKYMLDIYNRQIRDNARMKGSRHAGWEQASRPTGNNARRAPRRAATVVKPLIKVNWNQTGGYASFVSAWTEAGVPVGCVAVGMAQAMSVHQYPDRPVGYHAYTSDNYGSLYVDYDKAEPYDWNGIMTGAAGKLHVARLLWHCGVSVNMNYAPGGSGAHESAIPNALKSYFKYPDVVKVFYRDSYEGNWKQLIIDELTSGRAVIYCGSDPVKSYGHCFNLDGYDGEHFSVNWGWGGSGNGYFSLDALKDNTMDTNYTNGQSAVVNVRPPSEKPSNIYLSNKVVGYSQPAGTVVGDVTVESEATNPTYTYKVMGEYNVVFHREMPAPFEVVNGQLVTTEVLSEEDYGSEINITITVTNNQNKATLTRNFTIKLGDASGITDVKEANMITRKSYYTAAGAQLNEMQPGINIVRKRMADGSVSTVKIIK
;
A
#
# COMPACT_ATOMS: atom_id res chain seq x y z
N MET A 1 -21.32 -63.08 -3.21
CA MET A 1 -21.94 -61.74 -3.44
C MET A 1 -21.98 -60.90 -2.19
N LYS A 2 -22.39 -61.36 -1.01
CA LYS A 2 -22.50 -60.52 0.23
C LYS A 2 -21.21 -59.82 0.69
N LYS A 3 -20.03 -60.40 0.53
CA LYS A 3 -18.75 -59.75 0.90
C LYS A 3 -18.34 -58.58 0.01
N LYS A 4 -18.72 -58.55 -1.29
CA LYS A 4 -18.44 -57.42 -2.18
C LYS A 4 -19.34 -56.22 -1.90
N TYR A 5 -20.59 -56.45 -1.51
CA TYR A 5 -21.52 -55.36 -1.11
C TYR A 5 -21.13 -54.73 0.23
N LEU A 6 -20.61 -55.55 1.18
CA LEU A 6 -20.14 -55.03 2.44
C LEU A 6 -18.89 -54.16 2.29
N ALA A 7 -17.97 -54.52 1.41
CA ALA A 7 -16.77 -53.72 1.09
C ALA A 7 -17.16 -52.43 0.34
N LEU A 8 -18.15 -52.47 -0.56
CA LEU A 8 -18.65 -51.30 -1.25
C LEU A 8 -19.41 -50.35 -0.31
N LEU A 9 -20.20 -50.92 0.62
CA LEU A 9 -20.91 -50.14 1.66
C LEU A 9 -19.93 -49.47 2.63
N PHE A 10 -18.86 -50.18 2.99
CA PHE A 10 -17.78 -49.64 3.84
C PHE A 10 -16.98 -48.56 3.13
N ALA A 11 -16.69 -48.73 1.82
CA ALA A 11 -16.03 -47.73 1.01
C ALA A 11 -16.95 -46.49 0.80
N LEU A 12 -18.26 -46.68 0.64
CA LEU A 12 -19.24 -45.61 0.53
C LEU A 12 -19.44 -44.87 1.86
N LEU A 13 -19.47 -45.59 3.00
CA LEU A 13 -19.48 -44.96 4.34
C LEU A 13 -18.17 -44.19 4.61
N MET A 14 -17.03 -44.72 4.22
CA MET A 14 -15.73 -44.02 4.33
C MET A 14 -15.67 -42.80 3.42
N SER A 15 -16.28 -42.81 2.23
CA SER A 15 -16.37 -41.64 1.35
C SER A 15 -17.36 -40.57 1.86
N LEU A 16 -18.38 -40.96 2.61
CA LEU A 16 -19.32 -40.03 3.26
C LEU A 16 -18.76 -39.40 4.54
N MET A 17 -17.78 -40.03 5.18
CA MET A 17 -17.11 -39.47 6.37
C MET A 17 -15.95 -38.51 6.02
N SER A 18 -15.52 -38.45 4.77
CA SER A 18 -14.41 -37.57 4.33
C SER A 18 -14.76 -36.09 4.20
N GLY A 19 -16.00 -35.69 4.52
CA GLY A 19 -16.47 -34.30 4.38
C GLY A 19 -16.87 -33.58 5.67
N GLN A 20 -16.85 -34.26 6.82
CA GLN A 20 -17.18 -33.59 8.08
C GLN A 20 -15.93 -32.95 8.71
N ALA A 21 -16.09 -31.72 9.15
CA ALA A 21 -15.08 -30.97 9.88
C ALA A 21 -14.67 -31.67 11.17
N ALA A 22 -13.38 -31.66 11.47
CA ALA A 22 -12.83 -32.33 12.63
C ALA A 22 -11.77 -31.47 13.34
N GLU A 23 -11.69 -31.66 14.65
CA GLU A 23 -10.60 -31.10 15.46
C GLU A 23 -9.24 -31.63 14.95
N VAL A 24 -8.29 -30.74 14.80
CA VAL A 24 -6.93 -31.07 14.38
C VAL A 24 -6.13 -31.54 15.59
N THR A 25 -5.49 -32.71 15.48
CA THR A 25 -4.62 -33.21 16.55
C THR A 25 -3.25 -32.56 16.54
N PRO A 26 -2.52 -32.49 17.69
CA PRO A 26 -1.16 -31.96 17.74
C PRO A 26 -0.21 -32.64 16.75
N ALA A 27 -0.32 -33.97 16.56
CA ALA A 27 0.48 -34.72 15.60
C ALA A 27 0.20 -34.31 14.14
N LYS A 28 -1.09 -34.07 13.79
CA LYS A 28 -1.47 -33.58 12.48
C LYS A 28 -0.98 -32.14 12.27
N ALA A 29 -1.08 -31.27 13.29
CA ALA A 29 -0.56 -29.91 13.23
C ALA A 29 0.95 -29.89 13.00
N ALA A 30 1.72 -30.73 13.71
CA ALA A 30 3.16 -30.89 13.52
C ALA A 30 3.52 -31.33 12.09
N ALA A 31 2.84 -32.34 11.56
CA ALA A 31 3.09 -32.86 10.22
C ALA A 31 2.79 -31.80 9.14
N VAL A 32 1.67 -31.11 9.26
CA VAL A 32 1.25 -30.06 8.35
C VAL A 32 2.20 -28.86 8.41
N ALA A 33 2.60 -28.41 9.61
CA ALA A 33 3.57 -27.34 9.77
C ALA A 33 4.90 -27.65 9.09
N LYS A 34 5.45 -28.86 9.32
CA LYS A 34 6.71 -29.31 8.71
C LYS A 34 6.63 -29.30 7.18
N GLN A 35 5.51 -29.79 6.63
CA GLN A 35 5.29 -29.81 5.19
C GLN A 35 5.19 -28.39 4.60
N ILE A 36 4.38 -27.52 5.21
CA ILE A 36 4.21 -26.15 4.75
C ILE A 36 5.54 -25.39 4.80
N MET A 37 6.30 -25.52 5.88
CA MET A 37 7.62 -24.89 6.00
C MET A 37 8.59 -25.38 4.92
N ALA A 38 8.60 -26.67 4.61
CA ALA A 38 9.41 -27.22 3.51
C ALA A 38 8.99 -26.71 2.13
N GLU A 39 7.72 -26.33 1.95
CA GLU A 39 7.21 -25.75 0.71
C GLU A 39 7.51 -24.24 0.56
N LYS A 40 7.50 -23.51 1.67
CA LYS A 40 7.65 -22.05 1.69
C LYS A 40 9.09 -21.58 1.88
N VAL A 41 9.94 -22.41 2.49
CA VAL A 41 11.32 -22.08 2.84
C VAL A 41 12.28 -23.00 2.12
N GLU A 42 13.08 -22.43 1.22
CA GLU A 42 14.06 -23.20 0.45
C GLU A 42 15.08 -23.88 1.38
N GLY A 43 15.27 -25.20 1.19
CA GLY A 43 16.20 -25.98 1.99
C GLY A 43 15.75 -26.25 3.43
N PHE A 44 14.48 -26.00 3.77
CA PHE A 44 13.97 -26.29 5.10
C PHE A 44 14.02 -27.80 5.39
N ALA A 45 14.83 -28.19 6.38
CA ALA A 45 15.01 -29.56 6.82
C ALA A 45 15.16 -29.62 8.34
N ASP A 46 14.22 -28.99 9.06
CA ASP A 46 14.25 -28.91 10.51
C ASP A 46 13.21 -29.83 11.16
N GLU A 47 13.45 -30.20 12.40
CA GLU A 47 12.55 -31.04 13.18
C GLU A 47 11.68 -30.19 14.10
N VAL A 48 10.47 -30.70 14.36
CA VAL A 48 9.55 -30.08 15.31
C VAL A 48 10.11 -30.21 16.72
N LYS A 49 10.30 -29.07 17.37
CA LYS A 49 10.76 -28.99 18.76
C LYS A 49 9.61 -29.12 19.75
N GLU A 50 8.51 -28.42 19.48
CA GLU A 50 7.36 -28.31 20.36
C GLU A 50 6.08 -28.03 19.59
N VAL A 51 4.95 -28.54 20.08
CA VAL A 51 3.60 -28.21 19.62
C VAL A 51 2.79 -27.76 20.84
N LYS A 52 2.45 -26.49 20.90
CA LYS A 52 1.69 -25.89 21.99
C LYS A 52 0.31 -25.46 21.51
N ALA A 53 -0.76 -25.98 22.14
CA ALA A 53 -2.12 -25.53 21.84
C ALA A 53 -2.39 -24.17 22.48
N VAL A 54 -3.04 -23.29 21.73
CA VAL A 54 -3.56 -22.02 22.21
C VAL A 54 -5.07 -22.12 22.27
N GLY A 55 -5.64 -21.83 23.45
CA GLY A 55 -7.09 -21.85 23.69
C GLY A 55 -7.71 -20.47 23.60
N TYR A 56 -8.97 -20.44 23.21
CA TYR A 56 -9.81 -19.25 23.22
C TYR A 56 -11.23 -19.64 23.64
N GLU A 57 -11.77 -19.00 24.69
CA GLU A 57 -13.11 -19.27 25.24
C GLU A 57 -13.42 -20.78 25.46
N GLY A 58 -12.48 -21.50 26.04
CA GLY A 58 -12.63 -22.93 26.37
C GLY A 58 -12.47 -23.90 25.20
N GLN A 59 -12.16 -23.43 24.01
CA GLN A 59 -11.88 -24.25 22.82
C GLN A 59 -10.41 -24.09 22.39
N LYS A 60 -9.85 -25.11 21.74
CA LYS A 60 -8.54 -24.95 21.05
C LYS A 60 -8.76 -24.11 19.80
N SER A 61 -7.93 -23.09 19.62
CA SER A 61 -7.99 -22.18 18.48
C SER A 61 -6.94 -22.53 17.43
N TYR A 62 -5.70 -22.60 17.84
CA TYR A 62 -4.60 -22.98 16.96
C TYR A 62 -3.45 -23.63 17.72
N TYR A 63 -2.53 -24.21 17.00
CA TYR A 63 -1.28 -24.73 17.51
C TYR A 63 -0.11 -23.83 17.10
N VAL A 64 0.77 -23.56 18.05
CA VAL A 64 2.10 -23.03 17.78
C VAL A 64 3.04 -24.23 17.62
N VAL A 65 3.58 -24.40 16.43
CA VAL A 65 4.57 -25.42 16.12
C VAL A 65 5.93 -24.73 16.00
N SER A 66 6.85 -25.03 16.91
CA SER A 66 8.21 -24.47 16.93
C SER A 66 9.21 -25.50 16.41
N PHE A 67 10.29 -25.03 15.77
CA PHE A 67 11.32 -25.88 15.17
C PHE A 67 12.65 -25.80 15.94
N THR A 68 13.50 -26.82 15.80
CA THR A 68 14.71 -26.98 16.62
C THR A 68 15.80 -25.97 16.30
N LYS A 69 15.93 -25.56 15.04
CA LYS A 69 16.91 -24.56 14.58
C LYS A 69 16.35 -23.13 14.57
N GLY A 70 15.12 -22.99 15.01
CA GLY A 70 14.37 -21.75 14.97
C GLY A 70 13.25 -21.78 13.94
N GLY A 71 12.42 -20.74 13.97
CA GLY A 71 11.19 -20.66 13.18
C GLY A 71 9.99 -21.27 13.89
N TRP A 72 8.80 -20.92 13.40
CA TRP A 72 7.53 -21.35 13.95
C TRP A 72 6.42 -21.27 12.88
N ALA A 73 5.35 -22.04 13.10
CA ALA A 73 4.13 -21.97 12.32
C ALA A 73 2.89 -22.01 13.23
N LEU A 74 1.86 -21.25 12.86
CA LEU A 74 0.55 -21.24 13.49
C LEU A 74 -0.40 -22.08 12.64
N ILE A 75 -0.88 -23.18 13.19
CA ILE A 75 -1.76 -24.14 12.50
C ILE A 75 -3.12 -24.14 13.17
N SER A 76 -4.20 -23.95 12.40
CA SER A 76 -5.57 -24.00 12.92
C SER A 76 -5.86 -25.31 13.67
N ALA A 77 -6.55 -25.21 14.80
CA ALA A 77 -6.96 -26.39 15.56
C ALA A 77 -8.28 -27.01 15.05
N ASP A 78 -8.91 -26.40 14.06
CA ASP A 78 -10.13 -26.91 13.42
C ASP A 78 -9.97 -26.87 11.89
N ASP A 79 -10.36 -27.95 11.21
CA ASP A 79 -10.11 -28.08 9.77
C ASP A 79 -11.19 -27.42 8.87
N THR A 80 -12.16 -26.73 9.45
CA THR A 80 -13.03 -25.80 8.72
C THR A 80 -12.33 -24.50 8.35
N SER A 81 -11.26 -24.14 9.03
CA SER A 81 -10.42 -22.98 8.77
C SER A 81 -9.17 -23.35 7.97
N ALA A 82 -8.55 -22.37 7.31
CA ALA A 82 -7.28 -22.55 6.59
C ALA A 82 -6.22 -23.18 7.52
N PRO A 83 -5.40 -24.13 7.02
CA PRO A 83 -4.43 -24.83 7.86
C PRO A 83 -3.35 -23.90 8.42
N LEU A 84 -2.80 -22.98 7.61
CA LEU A 84 -1.76 -22.04 8.01
C LEU A 84 -2.38 -20.66 8.27
N ILE A 85 -2.12 -20.13 9.45
CA ILE A 85 -2.53 -18.77 9.86
C ILE A 85 -1.36 -17.81 9.67
N GLY A 86 -0.16 -18.24 10.04
CA GLY A 86 1.06 -17.47 9.92
C GLY A 86 2.29 -18.29 10.23
N TYR A 87 3.46 -17.80 9.86
CA TYR A 87 4.74 -18.45 10.11
C TYR A 87 5.90 -17.45 10.09
N ASN A 88 7.01 -17.87 10.67
CA ASN A 88 8.30 -17.23 10.44
C ASN A 88 9.35 -18.34 10.27
N PRO A 89 10.19 -18.29 9.22
CA PRO A 89 11.26 -19.27 9.05
C PRO A 89 12.37 -19.18 10.09
N GLU A 90 12.42 -18.08 10.83
CA GLU A 90 13.49 -17.77 11.78
C GLU A 90 12.93 -17.36 13.15
N GLY A 91 13.80 -17.30 14.16
CA GLY A 91 13.45 -16.81 15.49
C GLY A 91 12.59 -17.78 16.30
N THR A 92 11.95 -17.26 17.33
CA THR A 92 11.10 -18.01 18.26
C THR A 92 9.75 -17.36 18.40
N TRP A 93 8.71 -18.18 18.62
CA TRP A 93 7.39 -17.66 18.92
C TRP A 93 7.36 -16.96 20.28
N VAL A 94 6.75 -15.78 20.33
CA VAL A 94 6.59 -14.99 21.55
C VAL A 94 5.29 -15.38 22.23
N THR A 95 5.37 -15.93 23.44
CA THR A 95 4.19 -16.33 24.24
C THR A 95 3.79 -15.28 25.27
N GLU A 96 4.77 -14.54 25.78
CA GLU A 96 4.58 -13.48 26.79
C GLU A 96 5.06 -12.14 26.21
N GLY A 97 4.44 -11.05 26.64
CA GLY A 97 4.81 -9.72 26.14
C GLY A 97 4.57 -9.52 24.65
N GLN A 98 3.59 -10.22 24.08
CA GLN A 98 3.21 -10.04 22.67
C GLN A 98 2.81 -8.59 22.40
N PRO A 99 3.22 -8.04 21.23
CA PRO A 99 2.77 -6.72 20.77
C PRO A 99 1.24 -6.60 20.76
N GLU A 100 0.70 -5.46 21.17
CA GLU A 100 -0.77 -5.27 21.25
C GLU A 100 -1.43 -5.38 19.86
N ASN A 101 -0.79 -4.87 18.81
CA ASN A 101 -1.25 -5.04 17.43
C ASN A 101 -1.21 -6.50 16.97
N MET A 102 -0.23 -7.29 17.40
CA MET A 102 -0.18 -8.73 17.18
C MET A 102 -1.33 -9.45 17.93
N LYS A 103 -1.56 -9.10 19.21
CA LYS A 103 -2.70 -9.64 19.99
C LYS A 103 -4.03 -9.37 19.30
N TYR A 104 -4.21 -8.15 18.76
CA TYR A 104 -5.39 -7.80 18.00
C TYR A 104 -5.61 -8.76 16.81
N MET A 105 -4.58 -9.01 15.99
CA MET A 105 -4.69 -9.94 14.86
C MET A 105 -4.93 -11.39 15.31
N LEU A 106 -4.27 -11.83 16.36
CA LEU A 106 -4.48 -13.18 16.93
C LEU A 106 -5.90 -13.34 17.48
N ASP A 107 -6.49 -12.30 18.06
CA ASP A 107 -7.88 -12.32 18.53
C ASP A 107 -8.87 -12.44 17.36
N ILE A 108 -8.62 -11.78 16.25
CA ILE A 108 -9.38 -11.95 15.01
C ILE A 108 -9.35 -13.41 14.54
N TYR A 109 -8.19 -14.05 14.50
CA TYR A 109 -8.06 -15.46 14.12
C TYR A 109 -8.78 -16.38 15.12
N ASN A 110 -8.64 -16.13 16.41
CA ASN A 110 -9.31 -16.88 17.45
C ASN A 110 -10.84 -16.89 17.26
N ARG A 111 -11.42 -15.72 17.03
CA ARG A 111 -12.87 -15.58 16.78
C ARG A 111 -13.28 -16.32 15.51
N GLN A 112 -12.55 -16.16 14.43
CA GLN A 112 -12.85 -16.83 13.15
C GLN A 112 -12.83 -18.35 13.29
N ILE A 113 -11.78 -18.92 13.88
CA ILE A 113 -11.63 -20.38 14.04
C ILE A 113 -12.75 -20.93 14.93
N ARG A 114 -13.06 -20.28 16.07
CA ARG A 114 -14.17 -20.64 16.93
C ARG A 114 -15.49 -20.67 16.20
N ASP A 115 -15.79 -19.61 15.43
CA ASP A 115 -17.08 -19.49 14.77
C ASP A 115 -17.19 -20.45 13.58
N ASN A 116 -16.11 -20.67 12.83
CA ASN A 116 -16.04 -21.69 11.79
C ASN A 116 -16.30 -23.10 12.36
N ALA A 117 -15.67 -23.44 13.48
CA ALA A 117 -15.87 -24.73 14.17
C ALA A 117 -17.32 -24.91 14.66
N ARG A 118 -17.92 -23.86 15.23
CA ARG A 118 -19.35 -23.88 15.69
C ARG A 118 -20.32 -24.09 14.54
N MET A 119 -20.05 -23.52 13.37
CA MET A 119 -20.91 -23.65 12.18
C MET A 119 -20.85 -25.03 11.53
N LYS A 120 -19.95 -25.93 11.95
CA LYS A 120 -19.80 -27.30 11.43
C LYS A 120 -19.78 -27.37 9.90
N GLY A 121 -19.05 -26.47 9.26
CA GLY A 121 -18.93 -26.39 7.80
C GLY A 121 -18.13 -27.54 7.20
N SER A 122 -17.94 -27.51 5.88
CA SER A 122 -17.02 -28.43 5.20
C SER A 122 -15.56 -28.13 5.55
N ARG A 123 -14.73 -29.14 5.47
CA ARG A 123 -13.29 -29.02 5.62
C ARG A 123 -12.72 -28.04 4.59
N HIS A 124 -11.84 -27.14 5.01
CA HIS A 124 -11.18 -26.20 4.13
C HIS A 124 -10.23 -26.93 3.15
N ALA A 125 -10.30 -26.60 1.85
CA ALA A 125 -9.55 -27.28 0.79
C ALA A 125 -8.02 -27.28 0.99
N GLY A 126 -7.47 -26.27 1.65
CA GLY A 126 -6.05 -26.16 1.98
C GLY A 126 -5.48 -27.36 2.77
N TRP A 127 -6.31 -28.07 3.54
CA TRP A 127 -5.89 -29.26 4.29
C TRP A 127 -5.55 -30.45 3.40
N GLU A 128 -6.19 -30.57 2.23
CA GLU A 128 -5.83 -31.62 1.28
C GLU A 128 -4.46 -31.36 0.67
N GLN A 129 -4.17 -30.10 0.36
CA GLN A 129 -2.86 -29.70 -0.17
C GLN A 129 -1.77 -29.88 0.88
N ALA A 130 -2.01 -29.42 2.11
CA ALA A 130 -1.07 -29.49 3.22
C ALA A 130 -0.87 -30.92 3.77
N SER A 131 -1.62 -31.92 3.33
CA SER A 131 -1.49 -33.31 3.76
C SER A 131 -0.91 -34.23 2.68
N ARG A 132 -0.59 -33.71 1.48
CA ARG A 132 -0.02 -34.51 0.39
C ARG A 132 1.48 -34.68 0.60
N PRO A 133 2.02 -35.93 0.64
CA PRO A 133 3.46 -36.14 0.78
C PRO A 133 4.23 -35.42 -0.34
N THR A 134 5.29 -34.72 0.02
CA THR A 134 6.25 -34.16 -0.94
C THR A 134 7.08 -35.29 -1.54
N GLY A 135 6.50 -36.05 -2.47
CA GLY A 135 7.21 -37.07 -3.24
C GLY A 135 7.91 -36.44 -4.44
N ASN A 136 9.12 -36.88 -4.73
CA ASN A 136 10.02 -36.36 -5.77
C ASN A 136 9.50 -36.40 -7.23
N ASN A 137 8.25 -36.77 -7.52
CA ASN A 137 7.74 -36.96 -8.87
C ASN A 137 6.30 -36.48 -9.14
N ALA A 138 5.66 -35.77 -8.25
CA ALA A 138 4.40 -35.12 -8.64
C ALA A 138 4.74 -33.91 -9.51
N ARG A 139 4.59 -34.05 -10.84
CA ARG A 139 4.52 -32.89 -11.76
C ARG A 139 3.41 -31.97 -11.24
N ARG A 140 3.80 -30.98 -10.43
CA ARG A 140 2.92 -29.84 -10.17
C ARG A 140 2.57 -29.24 -11.52
N ALA A 141 1.26 -29.10 -11.80
CA ALA A 141 0.85 -28.19 -12.86
C ALA A 141 1.58 -26.86 -12.63
N PRO A 142 2.14 -26.22 -13.67
CA PRO A 142 2.87 -24.97 -13.49
C PRO A 142 1.93 -23.96 -12.84
N ARG A 143 2.07 -23.75 -11.52
CA ARG A 143 1.47 -22.57 -10.89
C ARG A 143 2.07 -21.38 -11.62
N ARG A 144 1.22 -20.54 -12.17
CA ARG A 144 1.63 -19.20 -12.61
C ARG A 144 2.53 -18.68 -11.51
N ALA A 145 3.76 -18.27 -11.87
CA ALA A 145 4.75 -17.84 -10.87
C ALA A 145 4.06 -16.86 -9.91
N ALA A 146 3.93 -17.26 -8.65
CA ALA A 146 3.28 -16.41 -7.66
C ALA A 146 4.15 -15.16 -7.48
N THR A 147 3.52 -14.01 -7.43
CA THR A 147 4.21 -12.77 -7.06
C THR A 147 4.78 -12.95 -5.66
N VAL A 148 6.08 -12.79 -5.49
CA VAL A 148 6.77 -12.85 -4.20
C VAL A 148 7.53 -11.55 -4.01
N VAL A 149 7.37 -10.92 -2.85
CA VAL A 149 8.10 -9.73 -2.44
C VAL A 149 8.77 -10.00 -1.10
N LYS A 150 10.08 -9.95 -1.06
CA LYS A 150 10.85 -10.07 0.20
C LYS A 150 10.59 -8.86 1.09
N PRO A 151 10.69 -8.99 2.44
CA PRO A 151 10.48 -7.88 3.35
C PRO A 151 11.31 -6.65 2.97
N LEU A 152 10.62 -5.52 2.76
CA LEU A 152 11.21 -4.24 2.33
C LEU A 152 11.86 -3.51 3.50
N ILE A 153 11.23 -3.55 4.68
CA ILE A 153 11.73 -2.89 5.90
C ILE A 153 12.90 -3.72 6.45
N LYS A 154 14.04 -3.07 6.66
CA LYS A 154 15.28 -3.72 7.13
C LYS A 154 15.60 -3.39 8.59
N VAL A 155 14.67 -2.74 9.28
CA VAL A 155 14.86 -2.28 10.66
C VAL A 155 13.79 -2.87 11.59
N ASN A 156 14.18 -3.11 12.85
CA ASN A 156 13.31 -3.62 13.89
C ASN A 156 13.23 -2.60 15.04
N TRP A 157 12.53 -1.48 14.81
CA TRP A 157 12.38 -0.46 15.85
C TRP A 157 11.30 -0.81 16.85
N ASN A 158 11.35 -0.16 18.01
CA ASN A 158 10.47 -0.43 19.14
C ASN A 158 9.79 0.87 19.59
N GLN A 159 8.74 0.75 20.39
CA GLN A 159 8.01 1.87 20.96
C GLN A 159 8.56 2.33 22.32
N THR A 160 9.45 1.56 22.94
CA THR A 160 9.91 1.75 24.32
C THR A 160 11.43 1.81 24.44
N GLY A 161 11.91 2.02 25.66
CA GLY A 161 13.35 2.09 25.96
C GLY A 161 14.02 3.27 25.26
N GLY A 162 15.22 3.08 24.73
CA GLY A 162 15.97 4.15 24.07
C GLY A 162 15.29 4.77 22.85
N TYR A 163 14.31 4.07 22.24
CA TYR A 163 13.49 4.61 21.16
C TYR A 163 12.49 5.69 21.61
N ALA A 164 12.11 5.68 22.88
CA ALA A 164 11.20 6.66 23.49
C ALA A 164 11.94 7.82 24.19
N SER A 165 13.24 7.98 24.04
CA SER A 165 14.02 8.98 24.79
C SER A 165 13.57 10.42 24.54
N PHE A 166 13.19 10.79 23.31
CA PHE A 166 12.61 12.10 23.02
C PHE A 166 11.21 12.26 23.61
N VAL A 167 10.37 11.22 23.54
CA VAL A 167 9.04 11.23 24.17
C VAL A 167 9.20 11.46 25.68
N SER A 168 10.08 10.70 26.34
CA SER A 168 10.31 10.82 27.78
C SER A 168 10.86 12.20 28.20
N ALA A 169 11.51 12.94 27.29
CA ALA A 169 11.99 14.30 27.57
C ALA A 169 10.86 15.34 27.59
N TRP A 170 9.75 15.08 26.92
CA TRP A 170 8.57 15.96 26.83
C TRP A 170 7.37 15.47 27.63
N THR A 171 7.42 14.24 28.11
CA THR A 171 6.37 13.58 28.88
C THR A 171 6.95 13.07 30.22
N GLU A 172 6.84 11.77 30.44
CA GLU A 172 7.46 11.09 31.57
C GLU A 172 8.12 9.76 31.13
N ALA A 173 8.95 9.21 31.98
CA ALA A 173 9.64 7.95 31.70
C ALA A 173 8.63 6.80 31.52
N GLY A 174 8.84 5.98 30.49
CA GLY A 174 8.00 4.80 30.23
C GLY A 174 6.84 5.05 29.27
N VAL A 175 6.54 6.29 28.90
CA VAL A 175 5.53 6.60 27.87
C VAL A 175 6.01 6.08 26.51
N PRO A 176 5.25 5.20 25.83
CA PRO A 176 5.65 4.67 24.54
C PRO A 176 5.50 5.69 23.41
N VAL A 177 6.27 5.50 22.35
CA VAL A 177 6.24 6.35 21.14
C VAL A 177 4.90 6.32 20.41
N GLY A 178 4.21 5.18 20.45
CA GLY A 178 2.97 4.93 19.71
C GLY A 178 3.19 4.21 18.38
N CYS A 179 2.28 3.28 18.07
CA CYS A 179 2.38 2.39 16.91
C CYS A 179 2.33 3.14 15.57
N VAL A 180 1.54 4.22 15.48
CA VAL A 180 1.43 5.06 14.28
C VAL A 180 2.78 5.69 13.94
N ALA A 181 3.49 6.26 14.93
CA ALA A 181 4.78 6.89 14.71
C ALA A 181 5.86 5.88 14.28
N VAL A 182 5.86 4.68 14.89
CA VAL A 182 6.79 3.60 14.48
C VAL A 182 6.46 3.11 13.08
N GLY A 183 5.18 2.90 12.77
CA GLY A 183 4.72 2.49 11.44
C GLY A 183 5.14 3.49 10.36
N MET A 184 4.93 4.80 10.60
CA MET A 184 5.39 5.86 9.70
C MET A 184 6.90 5.81 9.49
N ALA A 185 7.67 5.85 10.56
CA ALA A 185 9.13 5.91 10.48
C ALA A 185 9.73 4.68 9.78
N GLN A 186 9.22 3.48 10.06
CA GLN A 186 9.66 2.26 9.40
C GLN A 186 9.31 2.24 7.90
N ALA A 187 8.13 2.73 7.50
CA ALA A 187 7.77 2.88 6.08
C ALA A 187 8.69 3.92 5.39
N MET A 188 9.01 5.04 6.06
CA MET A 188 9.97 6.03 5.56
C MET A 188 11.37 5.45 5.38
N SER A 189 11.79 4.50 6.22
CA SER A 189 13.11 3.87 6.15
C SER A 189 13.33 3.06 4.88
N VAL A 190 12.27 2.58 4.22
CA VAL A 190 12.36 1.85 2.93
C VAL A 190 13.03 2.70 1.86
N HIS A 191 12.73 4.00 1.84
CA HIS A 191 13.25 4.95 0.87
C HIS A 191 14.32 5.88 1.46
N GLN A 192 14.56 5.82 2.77
CA GLN A 192 15.49 6.71 3.49
C GLN A 192 15.21 8.19 3.17
N TYR A 193 13.94 8.60 3.27
CA TYR A 193 13.45 9.91 2.87
C TYR A 193 12.50 10.50 3.94
N PRO A 194 12.50 11.84 4.13
CA PRO A 194 13.38 12.83 3.52
C PRO A 194 14.77 12.85 4.17
N ASP A 195 15.69 13.57 3.57
CA ASP A 195 16.96 13.93 4.18
C ASP A 195 16.77 14.90 5.36
N ARG A 196 15.82 15.84 5.24
CA ARG A 196 15.48 16.85 6.24
C ARG A 196 13.97 17.10 6.25
N PRO A 197 13.33 17.11 7.44
CA PRO A 197 11.93 17.55 7.57
C PRO A 197 11.81 19.07 7.39
N VAL A 198 10.57 19.61 7.32
CA VAL A 198 10.30 21.05 7.12
C VAL A 198 9.10 21.51 7.92
N GLY A 199 9.03 22.81 8.20
CA GLY A 199 7.89 23.50 8.81
C GLY A 199 7.91 23.49 10.33
N TYR A 200 6.76 23.76 10.92
CA TYR A 200 6.52 23.79 12.36
C TYR A 200 5.17 23.17 12.68
N HIS A 201 5.11 22.39 13.74
CA HIS A 201 3.85 21.86 14.24
C HIS A 201 3.79 21.90 15.77
N ALA A 202 2.63 22.27 16.28
CA ALA A 202 2.31 22.26 17.70
C ALA A 202 0.86 21.84 17.92
N TYR A 203 0.61 21.13 18.99
CA TYR A 203 -0.73 20.76 19.43
C TYR A 203 -0.78 20.66 20.95
N THR A 204 -1.99 20.61 21.52
CA THR A 204 -2.19 20.38 22.95
C THR A 204 -2.50 18.91 23.16
N SER A 205 -1.63 18.22 23.89
CA SER A 205 -1.84 16.84 24.35
C SER A 205 -2.78 16.83 25.55
N ASP A 206 -3.64 15.82 25.66
CA ASP A 206 -4.55 15.69 26.80
C ASP A 206 -3.82 15.56 28.14
N ASN A 207 -2.64 14.92 28.14
CA ASN A 207 -1.91 14.61 29.36
C ASN A 207 -0.69 15.54 29.65
N TYR A 208 -0.10 16.12 28.61
CA TYR A 208 1.23 16.75 28.73
C TYR A 208 1.26 18.20 28.21
N GLY A 209 0.10 18.81 27.98
CA GLY A 209 0.02 20.22 27.56
C GLY A 209 0.53 20.41 26.12
N SER A 210 1.21 21.53 25.86
CA SER A 210 1.68 21.86 24.53
C SER A 210 2.91 21.06 24.14
N LEU A 211 2.79 20.28 23.06
CA LEU A 211 3.87 19.55 22.43
C LEU A 211 4.13 20.11 21.03
N TYR A 212 5.39 20.22 20.63
CA TYR A 212 5.73 20.81 19.35
C TYR A 212 7.05 20.31 18.78
N VAL A 213 7.22 20.49 17.48
CA VAL A 213 8.50 20.34 16.75
C VAL A 213 8.65 21.51 15.77
N ASP A 214 9.80 22.15 15.82
CA ASP A 214 10.28 23.08 14.79
C ASP A 214 11.14 22.27 13.81
N TYR A 215 10.50 21.75 12.74
CA TYR A 215 11.15 20.89 11.76
C TYR A 215 12.17 21.64 10.93
N ASP A 216 12.01 22.96 10.74
CA ASP A 216 12.96 23.77 9.97
C ASP A 216 14.31 23.89 10.69
N LYS A 217 14.29 23.80 12.02
CA LYS A 217 15.51 23.78 12.86
C LYS A 217 16.09 22.38 13.08
N ALA A 218 15.38 21.33 12.64
CA ALA A 218 15.87 19.97 12.85
C ALA A 218 17.11 19.69 11.99
N GLU A 219 18.10 19.00 12.58
CA GLU A 219 19.23 18.46 11.83
C GLU A 219 18.76 17.42 10.80
N PRO A 220 19.48 17.26 9.68
CA PRO A 220 19.21 16.19 8.72
C PRO A 220 19.13 14.81 9.39
N TYR A 221 18.37 13.91 8.80
CA TYR A 221 18.38 12.52 9.21
C TYR A 221 19.62 11.84 8.64
N ASP A 222 20.47 11.32 9.51
CA ASP A 222 21.57 10.43 9.09
C ASP A 222 21.00 9.04 8.78
N TRP A 223 20.39 8.89 7.62
CA TRP A 223 19.78 7.63 7.22
C TRP A 223 20.77 6.46 7.21
N ASN A 224 22.00 6.68 6.78
CA ASN A 224 23.00 5.61 6.80
C ASN A 224 23.28 5.15 8.25
N GLY A 225 23.53 6.08 9.15
CA GLY A 225 23.76 5.77 10.56
C GLY A 225 22.52 5.19 11.25
N ILE A 226 21.32 5.65 10.88
CA ILE A 226 20.03 5.13 11.36
C ILE A 226 19.84 3.67 10.91
N MET A 227 20.06 3.36 9.63
CA MET A 227 19.85 2.03 9.05
C MET A 227 20.87 1.01 9.51
N THR A 228 22.13 1.41 9.67
CA THR A 228 23.21 0.53 10.15
C THR A 228 23.26 0.40 11.67
N GLY A 229 22.51 1.23 12.40
CA GLY A 229 22.58 1.36 13.86
C GLY A 229 23.79 2.14 14.37
N ALA A 230 24.68 2.62 13.48
CA ALA A 230 25.87 3.39 13.87
C ALA A 230 25.55 4.73 14.53
N ALA A 231 24.42 5.36 14.13
CA ALA A 231 23.92 6.59 14.76
C ALA A 231 23.32 6.37 16.16
N GLY A 232 23.11 5.12 16.57
CA GLY A 232 22.48 4.78 17.83
C GLY A 232 20.98 5.06 17.87
N LYS A 233 20.35 4.68 18.98
CA LYS A 233 18.89 4.80 19.15
C LYS A 233 18.39 6.23 19.21
N LEU A 234 19.23 7.20 19.56
CA LEU A 234 18.83 8.60 19.71
C LEU A 234 18.35 9.22 18.40
N HIS A 235 19.02 8.92 17.29
CA HIS A 235 18.61 9.41 15.96
C HIS A 235 17.28 8.80 15.52
N VAL A 236 17.06 7.52 15.79
CA VAL A 236 15.76 6.87 15.57
C VAL A 236 14.69 7.49 16.48
N ALA A 237 14.98 7.68 17.77
CA ALA A 237 14.03 8.28 18.73
C ALA A 237 13.60 9.69 18.31
N ARG A 238 14.53 10.49 17.73
CA ARG A 238 14.19 11.79 17.16
C ARG A 238 13.22 11.67 15.97
N LEU A 239 13.48 10.76 15.04
CA LEU A 239 12.57 10.50 13.92
C LEU A 239 11.19 10.06 14.41
N LEU A 240 11.14 9.15 15.39
CA LEU A 240 9.90 8.67 15.99
C LEU A 240 9.13 9.81 16.69
N TRP A 241 9.82 10.68 17.42
CA TRP A 241 9.22 11.89 18.03
C TRP A 241 8.63 12.82 16.96
N HIS A 242 9.38 13.07 15.89
CA HIS A 242 8.92 13.89 14.76
C HIS A 242 7.65 13.31 14.13
N CYS A 243 7.62 11.99 13.89
CA CYS A 243 6.42 11.31 13.38
C CYS A 243 5.25 11.42 14.35
N GLY A 244 5.47 11.20 15.65
CA GLY A 244 4.41 11.26 16.66
C GLY A 244 3.79 12.65 16.79
N VAL A 245 4.62 13.70 16.88
CA VAL A 245 4.13 15.08 16.96
C VAL A 245 3.36 15.45 15.69
N SER A 246 3.82 15.03 14.50
CA SER A 246 3.18 15.37 13.22
C SER A 246 1.75 14.84 13.06
N VAL A 247 1.36 13.85 13.84
CA VAL A 247 0.01 13.22 13.81
C VAL A 247 -0.80 13.52 15.09
N ASN A 248 -0.38 14.48 15.91
CA ASN A 248 -1.03 14.82 17.19
C ASN A 248 -1.13 13.59 18.12
N MET A 249 -0.01 12.87 18.30
CA MET A 249 0.00 11.67 19.13
C MET A 249 -0.49 11.97 20.54
N ASN A 250 -1.53 11.27 20.98
CA ASN A 250 -1.99 11.32 22.37
C ASN A 250 -1.12 10.38 23.20
N TYR A 251 -0.07 10.95 23.77
CA TYR A 251 0.88 10.23 24.60
C TYR A 251 0.30 9.90 25.97
N ALA A 252 0.46 8.65 26.43
CA ALA A 252 0.04 8.21 27.75
C ALA A 252 0.86 6.98 28.21
N PRO A 253 1.05 6.77 29.54
CA PRO A 253 1.82 5.64 30.09
C PRO A 253 1.25 4.27 29.69
N GLY A 254 -0.06 4.16 29.56
CA GLY A 254 -0.75 2.92 29.19
C GLY A 254 -0.74 2.61 27.69
N GLY A 255 -0.27 3.54 26.86
CA GLY A 255 -0.25 3.42 25.39
C GLY A 255 -0.46 4.78 24.74
N SER A 256 0.28 5.06 23.69
CA SER A 256 0.18 6.28 22.89
C SER A 256 -0.49 5.99 21.56
N GLY A 257 -1.45 6.80 21.14
CA GLY A 257 -2.27 6.60 19.94
C GLY A 257 -2.46 7.85 19.12
N ALA A 258 -2.65 7.67 17.81
CA ALA A 258 -3.05 8.70 16.87
C ALA A 258 -3.94 8.07 15.78
N HIS A 259 -4.70 8.91 15.07
CA HIS A 259 -5.51 8.44 13.95
C HIS A 259 -4.67 8.30 12.68
N GLU A 260 -4.77 7.17 12.00
CA GLU A 260 -4.09 6.89 10.75
C GLU A 260 -4.47 7.87 9.62
N SER A 261 -5.66 8.45 9.70
CA SER A 261 -6.13 9.50 8.77
C SER A 261 -5.27 10.77 8.78
N ALA A 262 -4.50 11.00 9.84
CA ALA A 262 -3.55 12.11 9.94
C ALA A 262 -2.25 11.87 9.15
N ILE A 263 -1.89 10.61 8.88
CA ILE A 263 -0.60 10.22 8.28
C ILE A 263 -0.36 10.88 6.92
N PRO A 264 -1.29 10.86 5.95
CA PRO A 264 -1.04 11.48 4.64
C PRO A 264 -0.70 12.96 4.74
N ASN A 265 -1.46 13.71 5.54
CA ASN A 265 -1.19 15.14 5.73
C ASN A 265 0.14 15.39 6.46
N ALA A 266 0.47 14.59 7.46
CA ALA A 266 1.73 14.69 8.19
C ALA A 266 2.94 14.45 7.27
N LEU A 267 2.90 13.38 6.48
CA LEU A 267 3.95 13.04 5.52
C LEU A 267 4.15 14.14 4.48
N LYS A 268 3.05 14.71 3.96
CA LYS A 268 3.09 15.83 3.00
C LYS A 268 3.65 17.10 3.63
N SER A 269 3.10 17.51 4.78
CA SER A 269 3.38 18.83 5.37
C SER A 269 4.77 18.94 6.00
N TYR A 270 5.26 17.85 6.61
CA TYR A 270 6.50 17.90 7.40
C TYR A 270 7.64 17.05 6.82
N PHE A 271 7.33 16.05 5.97
CA PHE A 271 8.31 15.11 5.46
C PHE A 271 8.45 15.13 3.93
N LYS A 272 7.92 16.17 3.27
CA LYS A 272 8.08 16.42 1.82
C LYS A 272 7.55 15.29 0.92
N TYR A 273 6.65 14.43 1.42
CA TYR A 273 6.02 13.40 0.61
C TYR A 273 4.98 14.01 -0.34
N PRO A 274 4.74 13.40 -1.51
CA PRO A 274 3.79 13.93 -2.49
C PRO A 274 2.34 13.73 -2.05
N ASP A 275 1.41 14.44 -2.66
CA ASP A 275 -0.04 14.41 -2.37
C ASP A 275 -0.73 13.10 -2.80
N VAL A 276 0.05 12.14 -3.30
CA VAL A 276 -0.44 10.80 -3.67
C VAL A 276 -0.54 9.82 -2.50
N VAL A 277 0.10 10.14 -1.36
CA VAL A 277 -0.05 9.36 -0.13
C VAL A 277 -1.49 9.45 0.33
N LYS A 278 -2.15 8.29 0.53
CA LYS A 278 -3.58 8.23 0.90
C LYS A 278 -3.83 7.11 1.89
N VAL A 279 -4.89 7.29 2.68
CA VAL A 279 -5.47 6.21 3.46
C VAL A 279 -6.71 5.69 2.76
N PHE A 280 -6.82 4.36 2.65
CA PHE A 280 -8.03 3.65 2.25
C PHE A 280 -8.55 2.83 3.41
N TYR A 281 -9.88 2.74 3.51
CA TYR A 281 -10.57 1.91 4.50
C TYR A 281 -11.15 0.69 3.79
N ARG A 282 -10.87 -0.50 4.32
CA ARG A 282 -11.23 -1.76 3.67
C ARG A 282 -12.74 -1.86 3.42
N ASP A 283 -13.55 -1.42 4.39
CA ASP A 283 -15.00 -1.50 4.34
C ASP A 283 -15.66 -0.67 3.22
N SER A 284 -14.98 0.38 2.76
CA SER A 284 -15.45 1.29 1.70
C SER A 284 -14.63 1.21 0.41
N TYR A 285 -13.67 0.28 0.32
CA TYR A 285 -12.83 0.15 -0.86
C TYR A 285 -13.52 -0.71 -1.92
N GLU A 286 -13.84 -0.11 -3.08
CA GLU A 286 -14.57 -0.77 -4.16
C GLU A 286 -13.70 -1.73 -5.01
N GLY A 287 -12.38 -1.74 -4.82
CA GLY A 287 -11.43 -2.57 -5.56
C GLY A 287 -11.06 -3.87 -4.85
N ASN A 288 -10.11 -4.60 -5.42
CA ASN A 288 -9.53 -5.77 -4.76
C ASN A 288 -8.51 -5.31 -3.69
N TRP A 289 -8.90 -5.41 -2.41
CA TRP A 289 -8.08 -4.98 -1.27
C TRP A 289 -6.71 -5.67 -1.21
N LYS A 290 -6.68 -6.97 -1.42
CA LYS A 290 -5.43 -7.74 -1.42
C LYS A 290 -4.51 -7.29 -2.56
N GLN A 291 -5.07 -7.06 -3.75
CA GLN A 291 -4.30 -6.60 -4.90
C GLN A 291 -3.73 -5.20 -4.69
N LEU A 292 -4.48 -4.28 -4.07
CA LEU A 292 -3.98 -2.95 -3.69
C LEU A 292 -2.66 -3.07 -2.90
N ILE A 293 -2.63 -3.94 -1.89
CA ILE A 293 -1.45 -4.12 -1.05
C ILE A 293 -0.31 -4.79 -1.83
N ILE A 294 -0.63 -5.81 -2.66
CA ILE A 294 0.37 -6.48 -3.50
C ILE A 294 1.00 -5.48 -4.50
N ASP A 295 0.22 -4.58 -5.09
CA ASP A 295 0.72 -3.56 -6.02
C ASP A 295 1.66 -2.56 -5.33
N GLU A 296 1.37 -2.17 -4.09
CA GLU A 296 2.28 -1.36 -3.28
C GLU A 296 3.61 -2.08 -3.04
N LEU A 297 3.54 -3.30 -2.54
CA LEU A 297 4.73 -4.09 -2.22
C LEU A 297 5.59 -4.39 -3.45
N THR A 298 4.98 -4.76 -4.58
CA THR A 298 5.69 -5.01 -5.84
C THR A 298 6.32 -3.75 -6.42
N SER A 299 5.76 -2.59 -6.09
CA SER A 299 6.32 -1.28 -6.44
C SER A 299 7.40 -0.80 -5.44
N GLY A 300 7.82 -1.66 -4.50
CA GLY A 300 8.85 -1.34 -3.51
C GLY A 300 8.38 -0.42 -2.39
N ARG A 301 7.10 -0.36 -2.10
CA ARG A 301 6.51 0.48 -1.06
C ARG A 301 5.92 -0.37 0.06
N ALA A 302 6.34 -0.12 1.29
CA ALA A 302 5.70 -0.69 2.46
C ALA A 302 4.35 -0.01 2.70
N VAL A 303 3.40 -0.77 3.24
CA VAL A 303 2.05 -0.28 3.56
C VAL A 303 1.93 -0.13 5.07
N ILE A 304 1.59 1.07 5.55
CA ILE A 304 1.22 1.25 6.96
C ILE A 304 -0.22 0.75 7.09
N TYR A 305 -0.37 -0.39 7.75
CA TYR A 305 -1.64 -1.08 7.89
C TYR A 305 -2.17 -0.90 9.30
N CYS A 306 -3.42 -0.51 9.42
CA CYS A 306 -4.03 -0.28 10.72
C CYS A 306 -5.33 -1.08 10.82
N GLY A 307 -5.68 -1.47 12.05
CA GLY A 307 -6.93 -2.13 12.34
C GLY A 307 -7.51 -1.57 13.64
N SER A 308 -8.83 -1.43 13.70
CA SER A 308 -9.55 -1.02 14.90
C SER A 308 -10.43 -2.16 15.41
N ASP A 309 -10.47 -2.34 16.73
CA ASP A 309 -11.44 -3.22 17.36
C ASP A 309 -12.72 -2.42 17.63
N PRO A 310 -13.83 -2.73 16.95
CA PRO A 310 -15.07 -1.98 17.09
C PRO A 310 -15.69 -2.10 18.51
N VAL A 311 -15.28 -3.13 19.29
CA VAL A 311 -15.77 -3.35 20.64
C VAL A 311 -14.93 -2.62 21.69
N LYS A 312 -13.60 -2.57 21.48
CA LYS A 312 -12.64 -2.03 22.45
C LYS A 312 -12.27 -0.57 22.21
N SER A 313 -12.77 0.04 21.13
CA SER A 313 -12.57 1.45 20.77
C SER A 313 -11.10 1.90 20.69
N TYR A 314 -10.16 1.00 20.40
CA TYR A 314 -8.77 1.33 20.12
C TYR A 314 -8.28 0.60 18.87
N GLY A 315 -7.32 1.21 18.21
CA GLY A 315 -6.72 0.69 16.98
C GLY A 315 -5.23 0.47 17.13
N HIS A 316 -4.69 -0.31 16.21
CA HIS A 316 -3.26 -0.59 16.13
C HIS A 316 -2.78 -0.44 14.70
N CYS A 317 -1.59 0.16 14.54
CA CYS A 317 -0.89 0.23 13.26
C CYS A 317 0.38 -0.63 13.29
N PHE A 318 0.72 -1.18 12.12
CA PHE A 318 1.92 -1.98 11.85
C PHE A 318 2.24 -1.88 10.36
N ASN A 319 3.30 -2.50 9.89
CA ASN A 319 3.64 -2.46 8.47
C ASN A 319 3.46 -3.81 7.80
N LEU A 320 2.91 -3.80 6.59
CA LEU A 320 3.01 -4.88 5.63
C LEU A 320 4.15 -4.53 4.68
N ASP A 321 5.16 -5.39 4.61
CA ASP A 321 6.40 -5.07 3.92
C ASP A 321 6.91 -6.17 2.98
N GLY A 322 6.15 -7.26 2.83
CA GLY A 322 6.48 -8.36 1.93
C GLY A 322 5.29 -9.27 1.66
N TYR A 323 5.45 -10.19 0.71
CA TYR A 323 4.40 -11.13 0.30
C TYR A 323 5.02 -12.42 -0.26
N ASP A 324 4.56 -13.57 0.20
CA ASP A 324 5.09 -14.89 -0.21
C ASP A 324 4.26 -15.60 -1.29
N GLY A 325 3.28 -14.90 -1.88
CA GLY A 325 2.30 -15.44 -2.82
C GLY A 325 0.95 -15.81 -2.16
N GLU A 326 0.87 -15.78 -0.82
CA GLU A 326 -0.32 -16.13 -0.06
C GLU A 326 -0.46 -15.28 1.21
N HIS A 327 0.63 -15.16 2.01
CA HIS A 327 0.70 -14.44 3.27
C HIS A 327 1.53 -13.17 3.14
N PHE A 328 1.23 -12.18 3.97
CA PHE A 328 1.96 -10.91 4.02
C PHE A 328 2.98 -10.91 5.15
N SER A 329 4.19 -10.43 4.85
CA SER A 329 5.19 -10.13 5.87
C SER A 329 4.72 -8.94 6.70
N VAL A 330 4.72 -9.11 8.02
CA VAL A 330 4.28 -8.12 9.00
C VAL A 330 5.45 -7.71 9.89
N ASN A 331 5.70 -6.41 9.97
CA ASN A 331 6.56 -5.81 10.97
C ASN A 331 5.71 -5.06 12.00
N TRP A 332 5.64 -5.62 13.21
CA TRP A 332 4.77 -5.10 14.28
C TRP A 332 5.25 -3.80 14.93
N GLY A 333 6.50 -3.39 14.70
CA GLY A 333 7.07 -2.20 15.34
C GLY A 333 7.43 -2.40 16.82
N TRP A 334 7.80 -3.62 17.21
CA TRP A 334 8.15 -4.02 18.58
C TRP A 334 9.51 -4.72 18.65
N GLY A 335 10.51 -4.14 18.03
CA GLY A 335 11.88 -4.66 18.07
C GLY A 335 12.05 -5.99 17.34
N GLY A 336 11.17 -6.31 16.39
CA GLY A 336 11.16 -7.57 15.66
C GLY A 336 10.38 -8.70 16.35
N SER A 337 9.87 -8.45 17.55
CA SER A 337 9.11 -9.45 18.31
C SER A 337 7.85 -9.86 17.54
N GLY A 338 7.70 -11.16 17.28
CA GLY A 338 6.55 -11.74 16.58
C GLY A 338 6.46 -11.43 15.09
N ASN A 339 7.41 -10.74 14.48
CA ASN A 339 7.43 -10.53 13.04
C ASN A 339 7.33 -11.85 12.29
N GLY A 340 6.69 -11.86 11.13
CA GLY A 340 6.50 -13.07 10.33
C GLY A 340 5.49 -12.86 9.21
N TYR A 341 5.10 -13.93 8.56
CA TYR A 341 4.10 -13.94 7.50
C TYR A 341 2.75 -14.33 8.07
N PHE A 342 1.70 -13.56 7.76
CA PHE A 342 0.35 -13.75 8.29
C PHE A 342 -0.71 -13.59 7.21
N SER A 343 -1.84 -14.28 7.38
CA SER A 343 -3.02 -14.09 6.54
C SER A 343 -3.72 -12.77 6.89
N LEU A 344 -4.07 -11.97 5.89
CA LEU A 344 -4.96 -10.80 6.04
C LEU A 344 -6.39 -11.09 5.62
N ASP A 345 -6.62 -12.24 4.99
CA ASP A 345 -7.94 -12.67 4.54
C ASP A 345 -8.65 -13.46 5.63
N ALA A 346 -9.95 -13.63 5.48
CA ALA A 346 -10.71 -14.55 6.29
C ALA A 346 -10.14 -15.97 6.14
N LEU A 347 -10.04 -16.71 7.26
CA LEU A 347 -9.52 -18.09 7.27
C LEU A 347 -10.47 -19.11 6.63
N LYS A 348 -11.59 -18.64 6.10
CA LYS A 348 -12.55 -19.44 5.34
C LYS A 348 -13.18 -18.56 4.27
N ASP A 349 -13.25 -19.04 3.05
CA ASP A 349 -14.06 -18.41 2.00
C ASP A 349 -15.51 -18.42 2.44
N ASN A 350 -16.13 -17.22 2.67
CA ASN A 350 -17.40 -17.26 3.21
C ASN A 350 -18.42 -16.20 2.99
N THR A 351 -19.58 -16.70 2.88
CA THR A 351 -20.90 -16.17 2.70
C THR A 351 -21.63 -15.74 3.99
N MET A 352 -20.96 -15.70 5.14
CA MET A 352 -21.62 -15.33 6.40
C MET A 352 -21.20 -13.94 6.91
N ASP A 353 -22.18 -13.26 7.50
CA ASP A 353 -22.26 -11.88 7.98
C ASP A 353 -21.29 -11.47 9.11
N THR A 354 -20.31 -12.30 9.46
CA THR A 354 -19.28 -11.94 10.42
C THR A 354 -18.07 -11.35 9.71
N ASN A 355 -18.06 -10.04 9.62
CA ASN A 355 -16.98 -9.33 8.92
C ASN A 355 -15.76 -9.15 9.84
N TYR A 356 -14.87 -10.15 9.86
CA TYR A 356 -13.62 -10.11 10.62
C TYR A 356 -12.56 -9.15 10.05
N THR A 357 -12.88 -8.49 8.95
CA THR A 357 -11.98 -7.55 8.26
C THR A 357 -12.43 -6.10 8.41
N ASN A 358 -13.50 -5.83 9.15
CA ASN A 358 -13.99 -4.48 9.43
C ASN A 358 -12.96 -3.66 10.23
N GLY A 359 -13.00 -2.36 10.01
CA GLY A 359 -12.14 -1.41 10.70
C GLY A 359 -10.67 -1.47 10.29
N GLN A 360 -10.34 -2.15 9.18
CA GLN A 360 -8.99 -2.18 8.63
C GLN A 360 -8.78 -1.02 7.65
N SER A 361 -7.58 -0.44 7.70
CA SER A 361 -7.16 0.62 6.78
C SER A 361 -5.71 0.43 6.32
N ALA A 362 -5.37 1.03 5.19
CA ALA A 362 -4.04 1.00 4.60
C ALA A 362 -3.63 2.39 4.14
N VAL A 363 -2.47 2.85 4.60
CA VAL A 363 -1.83 4.04 4.04
C VAL A 363 -0.88 3.58 2.95
N VAL A 364 -1.12 4.07 1.74
CA VAL A 364 -0.44 3.64 0.51
C VAL A 364 0.29 4.79 -0.17
N ASN A 365 1.11 4.47 -1.17
CA ASN A 365 1.97 5.42 -1.88
C ASN A 365 2.98 6.13 -0.98
N VAL A 366 3.43 5.48 0.09
CA VAL A 366 4.48 6.00 0.98
C VAL A 366 5.83 5.92 0.26
N ARG A 367 6.12 6.92 -0.54
CA ARG A 367 7.34 7.03 -1.36
C ARG A 367 7.77 8.49 -1.55
N PRO A 368 9.04 8.76 -1.85
CA PRO A 368 9.47 10.10 -2.26
C PRO A 368 8.71 10.60 -3.49
N PRO A 369 8.68 11.92 -3.73
CA PRO A 369 8.16 12.49 -4.97
C PRO A 369 8.82 11.82 -6.18
N SER A 370 8.01 11.54 -7.20
CA SER A 370 8.55 11.08 -8.48
C SER A 370 9.23 12.25 -9.18
N GLU A 371 10.50 12.12 -9.46
CA GLU A 371 11.23 13.12 -10.22
C GLU A 371 10.94 13.05 -11.72
N LYS A 372 10.24 12.00 -12.17
CA LYS A 372 9.86 11.84 -13.58
C LYS A 372 8.60 12.65 -13.87
N PRO A 373 8.53 13.34 -15.02
CA PRO A 373 7.27 13.86 -15.51
C PRO A 373 6.22 12.75 -15.63
N SER A 374 4.99 12.99 -15.19
CA SER A 374 3.90 11.99 -15.25
C SER A 374 2.98 12.20 -16.45
N ASN A 375 2.78 13.45 -16.88
CA ASN A 375 1.99 13.77 -18.05
C ASN A 375 2.42 15.09 -18.70
N ILE A 376 2.02 15.25 -19.97
CA ILE A 376 2.17 16.50 -20.73
C ILE A 376 0.77 16.87 -21.25
N TYR A 377 0.35 18.09 -20.98
CA TYR A 377 -0.91 18.64 -21.46
C TYR A 377 -0.64 19.79 -22.44
N LEU A 378 -1.47 19.91 -23.46
CA LEU A 378 -1.52 21.03 -24.38
C LEU A 378 -2.90 21.67 -24.29
N SER A 379 -2.96 22.94 -23.91
CA SER A 379 -4.22 23.65 -23.62
C SER A 379 -5.10 23.87 -24.86
N ASN A 380 -4.50 23.95 -26.03
CA ASN A 380 -5.18 24.07 -27.32
C ASN A 380 -4.41 23.29 -28.39
N LYS A 381 -5.12 22.75 -29.38
CA LYS A 381 -4.59 21.90 -30.46
C LYS A 381 -5.06 22.38 -31.84
N VAL A 382 -5.39 23.64 -31.98
CA VAL A 382 -5.87 24.22 -33.23
C VAL A 382 -5.08 25.49 -33.54
N VAL A 383 -4.66 25.67 -34.78
CA VAL A 383 -4.00 26.87 -35.26
C VAL A 383 -4.49 27.22 -36.66
N GLY A 384 -4.63 28.51 -36.95
CA GLY A 384 -5.07 28.98 -38.27
C GLY A 384 -4.01 28.84 -39.35
N TYR A 385 -4.45 28.62 -40.60
CA TYR A 385 -3.55 28.75 -41.76
C TYR A 385 -3.06 30.18 -41.91
N SER A 386 -1.94 30.32 -42.61
CA SER A 386 -1.35 31.62 -42.99
C SER A 386 -1.05 32.57 -41.83
N GLN A 387 -0.98 32.03 -40.62
CA GLN A 387 -0.53 32.81 -39.46
C GLN A 387 1.01 32.95 -39.48
N PRO A 388 1.55 34.05 -38.97
CA PRO A 388 3.00 34.24 -38.92
C PRO A 388 3.69 33.22 -38.03
N ALA A 389 4.98 32.95 -38.34
CA ALA A 389 5.84 32.20 -37.43
C ALA A 389 5.83 32.83 -36.02
N GLY A 390 5.88 32.02 -34.97
CA GLY A 390 5.74 32.45 -33.57
C GLY A 390 4.30 32.50 -33.08
N THR A 391 3.29 32.15 -33.94
CA THR A 391 1.90 32.06 -33.50
C THR A 391 1.72 31.01 -32.43
N VAL A 392 1.14 31.38 -31.28
CA VAL A 392 0.88 30.51 -30.17
C VAL A 392 -0.25 29.52 -30.50
N VAL A 393 0.02 28.25 -30.39
CA VAL A 393 -0.99 27.18 -30.49
C VAL A 393 -1.64 26.96 -29.12
N GLY A 394 -0.86 26.79 -28.06
CA GLY A 394 -1.38 26.59 -26.70
C GLY A 394 -0.28 26.44 -25.66
N ASP A 395 -0.66 26.45 -24.39
CA ASP A 395 0.27 26.26 -23.26
C ASP A 395 0.60 24.78 -23.08
N VAL A 396 1.88 24.49 -22.90
CA VAL A 396 2.40 23.15 -22.58
C VAL A 396 2.59 23.07 -21.08
N THR A 397 1.77 22.26 -20.43
CA THR A 397 1.87 22.02 -18.99
C THR A 397 2.40 20.62 -18.73
N VAL A 398 3.40 20.50 -17.84
CA VAL A 398 4.00 19.23 -17.43
C VAL A 398 3.53 18.91 -16.02
N GLU A 399 2.89 17.75 -15.88
CA GLU A 399 2.55 17.21 -14.56
C GLU A 399 3.75 16.48 -13.98
N SER A 400 4.13 16.83 -12.76
CA SER A 400 5.25 16.24 -12.04
C SER A 400 5.08 16.44 -10.54
N GLU A 401 5.62 15.52 -9.76
CA GLU A 401 5.71 15.62 -8.29
C GLU A 401 7.03 16.27 -7.84
N ALA A 402 7.93 16.55 -8.78
CA ALA A 402 9.23 17.17 -8.49
C ALA A 402 9.05 18.58 -7.93
N THR A 403 9.90 18.98 -7.00
CA THR A 403 9.87 20.33 -6.42
C THR A 403 10.53 21.33 -7.36
N ASN A 404 9.77 22.33 -7.82
CA ASN A 404 10.24 23.39 -8.72
C ASN A 404 11.03 22.87 -9.95
N PRO A 405 10.48 21.93 -10.74
CA PRO A 405 11.17 21.36 -11.87
C PRO A 405 11.32 22.39 -12.99
N THR A 406 12.42 22.31 -13.71
CA THR A 406 12.60 23.03 -14.98
C THR A 406 12.74 22.02 -16.11
N TYR A 407 12.23 22.38 -17.30
CA TYR A 407 12.17 21.44 -18.40
C TYR A 407 12.80 22.00 -19.67
N THR A 408 13.39 21.09 -20.44
CA THR A 408 13.76 21.29 -21.84
C THR A 408 12.77 20.51 -22.69
N TYR A 409 12.36 21.10 -23.81
CA TYR A 409 11.37 20.54 -24.72
C TYR A 409 12.00 20.21 -26.06
N LYS A 410 11.56 19.10 -26.66
CA LYS A 410 11.87 18.74 -28.05
C LYS A 410 10.55 18.40 -28.73
N VAL A 411 10.27 19.05 -29.88
CA VAL A 411 9.09 18.79 -30.70
C VAL A 411 9.57 18.15 -32.01
N MET A 412 8.95 17.03 -32.38
CA MET A 412 9.25 16.31 -33.62
C MET A 412 7.94 15.95 -34.32
N GLY A 413 7.99 15.82 -35.64
CA GLY A 413 6.90 15.31 -36.46
C GLY A 413 6.85 13.78 -36.49
N GLU A 414 6.10 13.24 -37.44
CA GLU A 414 5.99 11.79 -37.61
C GLU A 414 7.30 11.14 -38.00
N TYR A 415 7.45 9.86 -37.63
CA TYR A 415 8.58 9.04 -38.06
C TYR A 415 8.44 8.71 -39.55
N ASN A 416 9.42 9.15 -40.32
CA ASN A 416 9.47 8.86 -41.75
C ASN A 416 10.18 7.50 -41.98
N VAL A 417 9.43 6.52 -42.47
CA VAL A 417 9.91 5.14 -42.73
C VAL A 417 10.95 5.07 -43.85
N VAL A 418 10.94 6.02 -44.80
CA VAL A 418 11.89 6.04 -45.92
C VAL A 418 13.28 6.55 -45.43
N PHE A 419 13.28 7.58 -44.60
CA PHE A 419 14.52 8.16 -44.07
C PHE A 419 14.95 7.53 -42.74
N HIS A 420 14.16 6.61 -42.17
CA HIS A 420 14.41 5.96 -40.88
C HIS A 420 14.69 6.95 -39.73
N ARG A 421 13.98 8.07 -39.69
CA ARG A 421 14.10 9.10 -38.67
C ARG A 421 12.81 9.86 -38.43
N GLU A 422 12.68 10.47 -37.24
CA GLU A 422 11.66 11.46 -36.97
C GLU A 422 11.94 12.72 -37.80
N MET A 423 10.89 13.30 -38.38
CA MET A 423 11.01 14.54 -39.16
C MET A 423 10.88 15.76 -38.23
N PRO A 424 11.54 16.89 -38.55
CA PRO A 424 11.25 18.14 -37.86
C PRO A 424 9.76 18.46 -37.94
N ALA A 425 9.19 18.99 -36.85
CA ALA A 425 7.84 19.54 -36.85
C ALA A 425 7.93 21.07 -37.04
N PRO A 426 6.92 21.70 -37.67
CA PRO A 426 6.87 23.18 -37.80
C PRO A 426 6.42 23.87 -36.51
N PHE A 427 6.86 23.31 -35.35
CA PHE A 427 6.53 23.80 -34.02
C PHE A 427 7.73 23.69 -33.09
N GLU A 428 7.78 24.61 -32.13
CA GLU A 428 8.68 24.55 -30.98
C GLU A 428 7.99 24.97 -29.70
N VAL A 429 8.59 24.69 -28.53
CA VAL A 429 8.09 25.19 -27.25
C VAL A 429 8.98 26.32 -26.76
N VAL A 430 8.39 27.52 -26.68
CA VAL A 430 9.04 28.74 -26.18
C VAL A 430 8.30 29.20 -24.93
N ASN A 431 9.02 29.38 -23.82
CA ASN A 431 8.45 29.82 -22.54
C ASN A 431 7.21 29.01 -22.08
N GLY A 432 7.21 27.71 -22.34
CA GLY A 432 6.07 26.84 -21.98
C GLY A 432 4.89 26.91 -22.94
N GLN A 433 5.01 27.57 -24.08
CA GLN A 433 3.99 27.64 -25.12
C GLN A 433 4.45 26.93 -26.39
N LEU A 434 3.59 26.10 -26.98
CA LEU A 434 3.79 25.55 -28.31
C LEU A 434 3.50 26.68 -29.33
N VAL A 435 4.51 26.97 -30.15
CA VAL A 435 4.43 28.01 -31.18
C VAL A 435 4.80 27.48 -32.56
N THR A 436 4.30 28.08 -33.63
CA THR A 436 4.70 27.75 -35.00
C THR A 436 6.10 28.28 -35.29
N THR A 437 6.92 27.53 -36.04
CA THR A 437 8.25 27.97 -36.49
C THR A 437 8.22 28.58 -37.89
N GLU A 438 7.13 28.40 -38.61
CA GLU A 438 6.92 28.93 -39.96
C GLU A 438 5.43 29.17 -40.23
N VAL A 439 5.12 29.73 -41.40
CA VAL A 439 3.74 29.91 -41.87
C VAL A 439 3.19 28.56 -42.34
N LEU A 440 2.06 28.16 -41.81
CA LEU A 440 1.43 26.87 -42.15
C LEU A 440 0.41 27.08 -43.27
N SER A 441 0.47 26.24 -44.32
CA SER A 441 -0.50 26.22 -45.42
C SER A 441 -1.22 24.87 -45.49
N GLU A 442 -2.43 24.83 -46.06
CA GLU A 442 -3.15 23.60 -46.34
C GLU A 442 -2.44 22.75 -47.38
N GLU A 443 -1.76 23.39 -48.37
CA GLU A 443 -1.03 22.70 -49.42
C GLU A 443 0.17 21.89 -48.87
N ASP A 444 0.91 22.45 -47.90
CA ASP A 444 2.12 21.84 -47.37
C ASP A 444 1.83 20.82 -46.24
N TYR A 445 0.79 21.05 -45.43
CA TYR A 445 0.56 20.32 -44.18
C TYR A 445 -0.80 19.63 -44.11
N GLY A 446 -1.74 19.90 -45.05
CA GLY A 446 -3.10 19.40 -44.95
C GLY A 446 -3.87 19.97 -43.75
N SER A 447 -4.84 19.24 -43.24
CA SER A 447 -5.74 19.73 -42.19
C SER A 447 -5.29 19.37 -40.77
N GLU A 448 -4.24 18.57 -40.62
CA GLU A 448 -3.71 18.20 -39.29
C GLU A 448 -2.22 17.76 -39.35
N ILE A 449 -1.51 18.05 -38.31
CA ILE A 449 -0.10 17.67 -38.13
C ILE A 449 0.04 16.86 -36.86
N ASN A 450 0.54 15.63 -36.96
CA ASN A 450 0.90 14.82 -35.80
C ASN A 450 2.31 15.17 -35.32
N ILE A 451 2.42 15.46 -34.04
CA ILE A 451 3.68 15.79 -33.38
C ILE A 451 3.92 14.97 -32.13
N THR A 452 5.16 14.82 -31.77
CA THR A 452 5.59 14.34 -30.46
C THR A 452 6.22 15.47 -29.69
N ILE A 453 5.83 15.65 -28.42
CA ILE A 453 6.50 16.54 -27.48
C ILE A 453 7.24 15.66 -26.48
N THR A 454 8.56 15.78 -26.45
CA THR A 454 9.42 15.17 -25.44
C THR A 454 9.85 16.23 -24.44
N VAL A 455 9.57 15.97 -23.18
CA VAL A 455 9.97 16.81 -22.05
C VAL A 455 11.12 16.13 -21.31
N THR A 456 12.19 16.88 -21.03
CA THR A 456 13.31 16.43 -20.22
C THR A 456 13.42 17.28 -18.96
N ASN A 457 13.34 16.66 -17.78
CA ASN A 457 13.60 17.34 -16.52
C ASN A 457 15.11 17.70 -16.45
N ASN A 458 15.41 18.99 -16.25
CA ASN A 458 16.79 19.49 -16.31
C ASN A 458 17.63 19.03 -15.13
N GLN A 459 17.01 18.76 -13.97
CA GLN A 459 17.71 18.34 -12.75
C GLN A 459 18.17 16.88 -12.83
N ASN A 460 17.30 15.96 -13.26
CA ASN A 460 17.55 14.51 -13.19
C ASN A 460 17.61 13.81 -14.55
N LYS A 461 17.41 14.56 -15.65
CA LYS A 461 17.40 14.05 -17.03
C LYS A 461 16.30 13.03 -17.36
N ALA A 462 15.33 12.86 -16.47
CA ALA A 462 14.16 12.02 -16.75
C ALA A 462 13.33 12.62 -17.89
N THR A 463 12.85 11.77 -18.79
CA THR A 463 12.11 12.18 -19.99
C THR A 463 10.70 11.59 -20.00
N LEU A 464 9.79 12.30 -20.65
CA LEU A 464 8.46 11.82 -21.03
C LEU A 464 8.14 12.30 -22.43
N THR A 465 7.56 11.43 -23.26
CA THR A 465 7.11 11.77 -24.62
C THR A 465 5.60 11.55 -24.72
N ARG A 466 4.89 12.47 -25.38
CA ARG A 466 3.47 12.38 -25.69
C ARG A 466 3.20 12.82 -27.14
N ASN A 467 2.24 12.17 -27.77
CA ASN A 467 1.79 12.47 -29.11
C ASN A 467 0.61 13.43 -29.06
N PHE A 468 0.57 14.39 -29.97
CA PHE A 468 -0.51 15.34 -30.16
C PHE A 468 -0.83 15.48 -31.64
N THR A 469 -2.11 15.63 -31.96
CA THR A 469 -2.55 16.03 -33.30
C THR A 469 -2.96 17.49 -33.26
N ILE A 470 -2.28 18.32 -34.03
CA ILE A 470 -2.58 19.74 -34.19
C ILE A 470 -3.46 19.90 -35.42
N LYS A 471 -4.67 20.41 -35.27
CA LYS A 471 -5.59 20.69 -36.36
C LYS A 471 -5.28 22.06 -36.96
N LEU A 472 -5.30 22.11 -38.30
CA LEU A 472 -5.11 23.30 -39.08
C LEU A 472 -6.46 23.73 -39.71
N GLY A 473 -6.80 25.01 -39.69
CA GLY A 473 -8.05 25.50 -40.25
C GLY A 473 -8.04 27.00 -40.45
N ASP A 474 -9.08 27.52 -41.10
CA ASP A 474 -9.24 28.98 -41.22
C ASP A 474 -9.42 29.60 -39.84
N ALA A 475 -8.87 30.81 -39.66
CA ALA A 475 -8.93 31.54 -38.39
C ALA A 475 -10.38 31.83 -37.90
N SER A 476 -11.36 31.68 -38.79
CA SER A 476 -12.81 31.76 -38.50
C SER A 476 -13.37 30.47 -37.88
N GLY A 477 -12.62 29.33 -37.95
CA GLY A 477 -13.03 28.02 -37.43
C GLY A 477 -12.77 27.80 -35.95
N ILE A 478 -12.30 28.80 -35.20
CA ILE A 478 -12.04 28.72 -33.74
C ILE A 478 -13.32 28.47 -32.91
N THR A 479 -14.48 28.45 -33.51
CA THR A 479 -15.76 28.15 -32.85
C THR A 479 -15.94 26.70 -32.46
N ASP A 480 -15.24 25.73 -33.10
CA ASP A 480 -15.39 24.28 -32.79
C ASP A 480 -14.59 23.80 -31.58
N VAL A 481 -13.63 24.62 -31.11
CA VAL A 481 -12.84 24.27 -29.90
C VAL A 481 -13.70 24.29 -28.62
N LYS A 482 -14.82 25.00 -28.63
CA LYS A 482 -15.74 25.00 -27.50
C LYS A 482 -16.47 23.66 -27.30
N GLU A 483 -16.69 22.88 -28.34
CA GLU A 483 -17.41 21.60 -28.22
C GLU A 483 -16.56 20.48 -27.67
N ALA A 484 -15.27 20.38 -28.01
CA ALA A 484 -14.37 19.36 -27.47
C ALA A 484 -14.13 19.48 -25.95
N ASN A 485 -14.30 20.70 -25.42
CA ASN A 485 -14.18 20.99 -23.99
C ASN A 485 -15.54 21.08 -23.28
N MET A 486 -16.65 20.69 -23.90
CA MET A 486 -17.94 20.71 -23.24
C MET A 486 -17.96 19.75 -22.04
N ILE A 487 -18.28 20.31 -20.90
CA ILE A 487 -18.51 19.53 -19.67
C ILE A 487 -19.80 18.72 -19.89
N THR A 488 -19.67 17.41 -20.04
CA THR A 488 -20.81 16.51 -20.23
C THR A 488 -21.51 16.16 -18.92
N ARG A 489 -20.76 16.25 -17.79
CA ARG A 489 -21.31 15.98 -16.47
C ARG A 489 -20.54 16.77 -15.39
N LYS A 490 -21.29 17.40 -14.48
CA LYS A 490 -20.74 17.94 -13.22
C LYS A 490 -21.26 17.12 -12.07
N SER A 491 -20.39 16.74 -11.16
CA SER A 491 -20.75 16.12 -9.89
C SER A 491 -20.13 16.94 -8.76
N TYR A 492 -20.88 17.15 -7.71
CA TYR A 492 -20.50 17.99 -6.59
C TYR A 492 -20.31 17.13 -5.36
N TYR A 493 -19.32 17.44 -4.56
CA TYR A 493 -19.00 16.71 -3.33
C TYR A 493 -18.61 17.69 -2.24
N THR A 494 -18.89 17.34 -0.99
CA THR A 494 -18.33 18.04 0.17
C THR A 494 -16.81 17.86 0.24
N ALA A 495 -16.13 18.62 1.07
CA ALA A 495 -14.71 18.41 1.38
C ALA A 495 -14.43 17.01 1.97
N ALA A 496 -15.44 16.38 2.60
CA ALA A 496 -15.37 15.03 3.13
C ALA A 496 -15.73 13.92 2.11
N GLY A 497 -15.98 14.28 0.83
CA GLY A 497 -16.25 13.33 -0.24
C GLY A 497 -17.74 12.92 -0.40
N ALA A 498 -18.66 13.41 0.43
CA ALA A 498 -20.09 13.11 0.27
C ALA A 498 -20.62 13.80 -0.99
N GLN A 499 -21.35 13.06 -1.84
CA GLN A 499 -21.92 13.60 -3.08
C GLN A 499 -23.08 14.55 -2.77
N LEU A 500 -23.14 15.66 -3.51
CA LEU A 500 -24.15 16.71 -3.41
C LEU A 500 -24.91 16.81 -4.72
N ASN A 501 -26.19 17.22 -4.66
CA ASN A 501 -26.97 17.52 -5.85
C ASN A 501 -26.57 18.88 -6.45
N GLU A 502 -26.15 19.82 -5.61
CA GLU A 502 -25.66 21.17 -6.00
C GLU A 502 -24.62 21.68 -5.01
N MET A 503 -23.90 22.76 -5.37
CA MET A 503 -22.93 23.38 -4.49
C MET A 503 -23.58 24.00 -3.24
N GLN A 504 -23.06 23.67 -2.06
CA GLN A 504 -23.46 24.22 -0.77
C GLN A 504 -22.53 25.38 -0.34
N PRO A 505 -22.94 26.25 0.60
CA PRO A 505 -22.03 27.22 1.19
C PRO A 505 -20.79 26.55 1.80
N GLY A 506 -19.61 27.13 1.55
CA GLY A 506 -18.32 26.61 1.98
C GLY A 506 -17.57 25.85 0.89
N ILE A 507 -16.71 24.90 1.27
CA ILE A 507 -15.82 24.17 0.36
C ILE A 507 -16.59 23.08 -0.39
N ASN A 508 -16.57 23.15 -1.72
CA ASN A 508 -17.11 22.14 -2.62
C ASN A 508 -16.00 21.56 -3.50
N ILE A 509 -16.02 20.25 -3.73
CA ILE A 509 -15.21 19.58 -4.73
C ILE A 509 -16.10 19.36 -5.97
N VAL A 510 -15.73 19.96 -7.08
CA VAL A 510 -16.49 19.84 -8.33
C VAL A 510 -15.71 18.97 -9.30
N ARG A 511 -16.26 17.80 -9.61
CA ARG A 511 -15.74 16.88 -10.61
C ARG A 511 -16.46 17.13 -11.93
N LYS A 512 -15.70 17.46 -12.96
CA LYS A 512 -16.20 17.74 -14.31
C LYS A 512 -15.74 16.61 -15.23
N ARG A 513 -16.67 15.96 -15.91
CA ARG A 513 -16.35 15.04 -17.01
C ARG A 513 -16.49 15.81 -18.31
N MET A 514 -15.47 15.75 -19.15
CA MET A 514 -15.42 16.40 -20.45
C MET A 514 -15.94 15.46 -21.55
N ALA A 515 -16.26 16.01 -22.72
CA ALA A 515 -16.76 15.24 -23.87
C ALA A 515 -15.73 14.24 -24.39
N ASP A 516 -14.43 14.50 -24.25
CA ASP A 516 -13.32 13.60 -24.57
C ASP A 516 -13.10 12.47 -23.56
N GLY A 517 -13.97 12.36 -22.53
CA GLY A 517 -13.88 11.37 -21.46
C GLY A 517 -12.93 11.75 -20.32
N SER A 518 -12.15 12.82 -20.46
CA SER A 518 -11.27 13.31 -19.39
C SER A 518 -12.07 13.80 -18.18
N VAL A 519 -11.45 13.77 -17.00
CA VAL A 519 -12.07 14.20 -15.75
C VAL A 519 -11.19 15.23 -15.08
N SER A 520 -11.75 16.40 -14.81
CA SER A 520 -11.12 17.47 -14.03
C SER A 520 -11.82 17.60 -12.68
N THR A 521 -11.04 17.83 -11.63
CA THR A 521 -11.56 18.06 -10.27
C THR A 521 -11.02 19.37 -9.75
N VAL A 522 -11.92 20.26 -9.33
CA VAL A 522 -11.57 21.58 -8.79
C VAL A 522 -12.23 21.80 -7.43
N LYS A 523 -11.51 22.46 -6.53
CA LYS A 523 -12.04 22.95 -5.26
C LYS A 523 -12.65 24.34 -5.49
N ILE A 524 -13.90 24.52 -5.10
CA ILE A 524 -14.61 25.80 -5.19
C ILE A 524 -15.12 26.17 -3.80
N ILE A 525 -14.98 27.44 -3.42
CA ILE A 525 -15.60 28.01 -2.22
C ILE A 525 -16.81 28.79 -2.67
N LYS A 526 -18.02 28.44 -2.19
CA LYS A 526 -19.29 29.13 -2.49
C LYS A 526 -19.73 29.98 -1.31
#